data_22124dc6b561c2faeb13b3e78317427c
#
_entry.id   22124dc6b561c2faeb13b3e78317427c
#
_cell.length_a   1.000
_cell.length_b   1.000
_cell.length_c   1.000
_cell.angle_alpha   90.00
_cell.angle_beta   90.00
_cell.angle_gamma   90.00
#
_symmetry.space_group_name_H-M   'P 1'
#
loop_
_entity.id
_entity.type
_entity.pdbx_description
1 polymer ?
#
loop_
_entity_poly.entity_id
_entity_poly.type
_entity_poly.pdbx_seq_one_letter_code
_entity_poly.pdbx_strand_id
1 'polypeptide(L)'
;MKQNYIFEYQNENEFRKIERSVRKYNMLAYKKLTFDYYPQIKSGEFLGKLVSEEDDTSGSGNGKIKSYDLVLPTDDMFVKVHGQMVLHYSVYTNKNIVLLTNITCDDNILEEGHRTELKAYKGVMISKDNPEKDMFKINLLNMLQK
;
A
#
# COMPACT_ATOMS: atom_id res chain seq x y z
N MET A 1 17.15 -20.78 12.85
CA MET A 1 17.47 -20.05 11.63
C MET A 1 16.19 -19.54 10.99
N LYS A 2 16.19 -18.26 10.68
CA LYS A 2 15.00 -17.66 10.06
C LYS A 2 14.98 -17.95 8.59
N GLN A 3 13.79 -18.18 8.07
CA GLN A 3 13.62 -18.37 6.64
C GLN A 3 13.43 -17.01 5.98
N ASN A 4 13.93 -16.89 4.77
CA ASN A 4 13.68 -15.71 3.98
C ASN A 4 12.52 -15.99 3.04
N TYR A 5 11.57 -15.08 3.04
CA TYR A 5 10.41 -15.19 2.18
C TYR A 5 10.56 -14.24 1.01
N ILE A 6 10.00 -14.62 -0.11
CA ILE A 6 10.04 -13.80 -1.32
C ILE A 6 8.69 -13.12 -1.45
N PHE A 7 8.71 -11.81 -1.70
CA PHE A 7 7.47 -11.07 -1.90
C PHE A 7 7.02 -11.21 -3.34
N GLU A 8 5.75 -11.52 -3.49
CA GLU A 8 5.07 -11.51 -4.77
C GLU A 8 3.83 -10.66 -4.62
N TYR A 9 3.24 -10.25 -5.73
CA TYR A 9 2.12 -9.35 -5.71
C TYR A 9 0.96 -9.94 -6.48
N GLN A 10 -0.23 -9.77 -5.94
CA GLN A 10 -1.42 -10.17 -6.66
C GLN A 10 -1.55 -9.32 -7.92
N ASN A 11 -1.27 -8.03 -7.80
CA ASN A 11 -1.21 -7.13 -8.94
C ASN A 11 -0.19 -6.06 -8.59
N GLU A 12 1.00 -6.20 -9.11
CA GLU A 12 2.10 -5.33 -8.67
C GLU A 12 1.87 -3.88 -9.03
N ASN A 13 1.38 -3.60 -10.23
CA ASN A 13 1.15 -2.22 -10.63
C ASN A 13 0.16 -1.52 -9.71
N GLU A 14 -0.94 -2.19 -9.41
CA GLU A 14 -1.94 -1.61 -8.53
C GLU A 14 -1.42 -1.47 -7.12
N PHE A 15 -0.70 -2.47 -6.63
CA PHE A 15 -0.17 -2.41 -5.29
C PHE A 15 0.83 -1.25 -5.14
N ARG A 16 1.69 -1.08 -6.14
CA ARG A 16 2.66 0.02 -6.10
C ARG A 16 1.98 1.39 -6.12
N LYS A 17 0.88 1.50 -6.86
CA LYS A 17 0.12 2.74 -6.87
C LYS A 17 -0.44 3.04 -5.48
N ILE A 18 -0.96 2.01 -4.83
CA ILE A 18 -1.50 2.17 -3.48
C ILE A 18 -0.37 2.54 -2.51
N GLU A 19 0.78 1.90 -2.63
CA GLU A 19 1.93 2.25 -1.78
C GLU A 19 2.30 3.73 -1.93
N ARG A 20 2.27 4.22 -3.16
CA ARG A 20 2.57 5.64 -3.39
C ARG A 20 1.55 6.54 -2.72
N SER A 21 0.29 6.11 -2.71
CA SER A 21 -0.75 6.86 -2.00
C SER A 21 -0.50 6.84 -0.49
N VAL A 22 -0.08 5.71 0.05
CA VAL A 22 0.28 5.63 1.46
C VAL A 22 1.36 6.65 1.77
N ARG A 23 2.39 6.68 0.94
CA ARG A 23 3.48 7.63 1.13
C ARG A 23 2.99 9.06 1.06
N LYS A 24 2.09 9.34 0.13
CA LYS A 24 1.56 10.68 -0.06
C LYS A 24 0.75 11.15 1.14
N TYR A 25 -0.08 10.27 1.68
CA TYR A 25 -1.02 10.68 2.71
C TYR A 25 -0.53 10.42 4.12
N ASN A 26 0.38 9.47 4.30
CA ASN A 26 0.84 9.17 5.65
C ASN A 26 2.26 8.62 5.62
N MET A 27 3.21 9.52 5.69
CA MET A 27 4.62 9.15 5.62
C MET A 27 5.04 8.26 6.78
N LEU A 28 4.42 8.45 7.95
CA LEU A 28 4.73 7.60 9.09
C LEU A 28 4.40 6.15 8.78
N ALA A 29 3.20 5.91 8.27
CA ALA A 29 2.79 4.56 7.90
C ALA A 29 3.71 4.00 6.82
N TYR A 30 4.06 4.80 5.84
CA TYR A 30 4.91 4.35 4.75
C TYR A 30 6.29 3.94 5.25
N LYS A 31 6.88 4.75 6.12
CA LYS A 31 8.20 4.44 6.64
C LYS A 31 8.18 3.18 7.50
N LYS A 32 7.16 3.08 8.35
CA LYS A 32 7.03 1.91 9.19
C LYS A 32 6.88 0.65 8.36
N LEU A 33 6.06 0.75 7.31
CA LEU A 33 5.83 -0.36 6.41
C LEU A 33 7.11 -0.81 5.73
N THR A 34 7.84 0.13 5.14
CA THR A 34 8.97 -0.22 4.28
C THR A 34 10.24 -0.49 5.06
N PHE A 35 10.48 0.21 6.17
CA PHE A 35 11.73 0.04 6.90
C PHE A 35 11.63 -1.02 7.99
N ASP A 36 10.44 -1.23 8.55
CA ASP A 36 10.30 -2.16 9.66
C ASP A 36 9.49 -3.40 9.31
N TYR A 37 8.30 -3.22 8.78
CA TYR A 37 7.37 -4.34 8.63
C TYR A 37 7.76 -5.27 7.49
N TYR A 38 8.08 -4.72 6.33
CA TYR A 38 8.47 -5.58 5.21
C TYR A 38 9.69 -6.44 5.57
N PRO A 39 10.75 -5.89 6.17
CA PRO A 39 11.88 -6.74 6.55
C PRO A 39 11.51 -7.82 7.56
N GLN A 40 10.65 -7.49 8.52
CA GLN A 40 10.25 -8.47 9.51
C GLN A 40 9.44 -9.60 8.87
N ILE A 41 8.47 -9.25 8.05
CA ILE A 41 7.66 -10.25 7.37
C ILE A 41 8.54 -11.12 6.48
N LYS A 42 9.49 -10.50 5.80
CA LYS A 42 10.39 -11.22 4.92
C LYS A 42 11.25 -12.22 5.67
N SER A 43 11.56 -11.93 6.91
CA SER A 43 12.37 -12.82 7.73
C SER A 43 11.54 -13.88 8.45
N GLY A 44 10.23 -13.91 8.22
CA GLY A 44 9.37 -14.91 8.81
C GLY A 44 8.60 -14.48 10.02
N GLU A 45 8.66 -13.18 10.37
CA GLU A 45 7.87 -12.66 11.47
C GLU A 45 6.58 -12.12 10.88
N PHE A 46 5.51 -12.92 10.98
CA PHE A 46 4.26 -12.54 10.34
C PHE A 46 3.44 -11.69 11.27
N LEU A 47 3.54 -10.40 11.04
CA LEU A 47 2.91 -9.39 11.86
C LEU A 47 1.43 -9.27 11.55
N GLY A 48 0.67 -8.84 12.53
CA GLY A 48 -0.74 -8.59 12.34
C GLY A 48 -1.60 -9.74 12.82
N LYS A 49 -2.87 -9.67 12.44
CA LYS A 49 -3.84 -10.65 12.90
C LYS A 49 -4.08 -11.69 11.81
N LEU A 50 -4.00 -12.95 12.19
CA LEU A 50 -4.32 -14.04 11.28
C LEU A 50 -5.84 -14.04 11.08
N VAL A 51 -6.27 -13.84 9.85
CA VAL A 51 -7.70 -13.73 9.54
C VAL A 51 -8.23 -14.94 8.79
N SER A 52 -7.37 -15.73 8.17
CA SER A 52 -7.82 -16.97 7.56
C SER A 52 -6.65 -17.91 7.39
N GLU A 53 -6.96 -19.19 7.34
CA GLU A 53 -5.97 -20.23 7.12
C GLU A 53 -6.64 -21.33 6.34
N GLU A 54 -6.03 -21.72 5.23
CA GLU A 54 -6.58 -22.79 4.42
C GLU A 54 -5.46 -23.64 3.87
N ASP A 55 -5.81 -24.80 3.37
CA ASP A 55 -4.82 -25.69 2.79
C ASP A 55 -4.37 -25.18 1.45
N ASP A 56 -3.07 -25.27 1.20
CA ASP A 56 -2.52 -24.91 -0.10
C ASP A 56 -2.56 -26.17 -0.95
N THR A 57 -3.53 -26.23 -1.84
CA THR A 57 -3.71 -27.41 -2.69
C THR A 57 -2.88 -27.33 -3.97
N SER A 58 -2.13 -26.28 -4.16
CA SER A 58 -1.27 -26.18 -5.34
C SER A 58 0.02 -26.93 -5.03
N GLY A 59 0.47 -27.75 -5.96
CA GLY A 59 1.70 -28.50 -5.76
C GLY A 59 1.44 -29.75 -4.93
N SER A 60 2.51 -30.32 -4.41
CA SER A 60 2.44 -31.61 -3.76
C SER A 60 2.63 -31.56 -2.25
N GLY A 61 2.63 -30.39 -1.67
CA GLY A 61 2.95 -30.29 -0.27
C GLY A 61 1.75 -30.18 0.64
N ASN A 62 2.03 -30.15 1.94
CA ASN A 62 1.00 -29.99 2.96
C ASN A 62 1.02 -28.58 3.52
N GLY A 63 1.27 -27.63 2.69
CA GLY A 63 1.38 -26.26 3.15
C GLY A 63 0.05 -25.61 3.43
N LYS A 64 0.12 -24.46 4.03
CA LYS A 64 -1.04 -23.64 4.34
C LYS A 64 -0.91 -22.29 3.70
N ILE A 65 -2.05 -21.67 3.43
CA ILE A 65 -2.11 -20.28 3.05
C ILE A 65 -2.69 -19.54 4.23
N LYS A 66 -1.87 -18.70 4.85
CA LYS A 66 -2.27 -17.94 6.02
C LYS A 66 -2.38 -16.48 5.64
N SER A 67 -3.54 -15.89 5.86
CA SER A 67 -3.77 -14.50 5.51
C SER A 67 -3.80 -13.64 6.74
N TYR A 68 -3.16 -12.49 6.66
CA TYR A 68 -2.98 -11.59 7.78
C TYR A 68 -3.43 -10.19 7.42
N ASP A 69 -3.99 -9.51 8.42
CA ASP A 69 -4.29 -8.09 8.33
C ASP A 69 -3.40 -7.36 9.33
N LEU A 70 -2.59 -6.45 8.85
CA LEU A 70 -1.68 -5.70 9.68
C LEU A 70 -2.05 -4.23 9.66
N VAL A 71 -2.44 -3.70 10.81
CA VAL A 71 -2.79 -2.29 10.93
C VAL A 71 -1.51 -1.47 10.92
N LEU A 72 -1.46 -0.50 10.02
CA LEU A 72 -0.31 0.40 9.93
C LEU A 72 -0.53 1.60 10.84
N PRO A 73 0.54 2.10 11.47
CA PRO A 73 0.39 3.25 12.36
C PRO A 73 0.13 4.52 11.57
N THR A 74 -0.91 5.23 11.95
CA THR A 74 -1.23 6.52 11.37
C THR A 74 -1.62 7.43 12.51
N ASP A 75 -1.73 8.73 12.23
CA ASP A 75 -2.14 9.65 13.29
C ASP A 75 -3.64 9.54 13.54
N ASP A 76 -4.07 10.08 14.67
CA ASP A 76 -5.45 9.95 15.10
C ASP A 76 -6.43 10.64 14.15
N MET A 77 -6.00 11.74 13.57
CA MET A 77 -6.87 12.46 12.65
C MET A 77 -7.10 11.64 11.38
N PHE A 78 -6.07 10.97 10.89
CA PHE A 78 -6.22 10.12 9.72
C PHE A 78 -7.22 9.01 10.01
N VAL A 79 -7.08 8.36 11.17
CA VAL A 79 -7.99 7.27 11.54
C VAL A 79 -9.43 7.77 11.65
N LYS A 80 -9.59 8.96 12.20
CA LYS A 80 -10.91 9.52 12.37
C LYS A 80 -11.62 9.77 11.03
N VAL A 81 -10.86 10.20 10.05
CA VAL A 81 -11.43 10.57 8.76
C VAL A 81 -11.52 9.37 7.82
N HIS A 82 -10.49 8.55 7.80
CA HIS A 82 -10.36 7.50 6.78
C HIS A 82 -10.40 6.08 7.34
N GLY A 83 -10.42 5.93 8.65
CA GLY A 83 -10.36 4.61 9.27
C GLY A 83 -8.93 4.13 9.38
N GLN A 84 -8.79 2.90 9.84
CA GLN A 84 -7.47 2.31 9.99
C GLN A 84 -6.92 1.92 8.63
N MET A 85 -5.62 2.09 8.48
CA MET A 85 -4.93 1.65 7.27
C MET A 85 -4.40 0.25 7.52
N VAL A 86 -4.74 -0.68 6.63
CA VAL A 86 -4.46 -2.10 6.85
C VAL A 86 -3.76 -2.69 5.65
N LEU A 87 -2.64 -3.34 5.92
CA LEU A 87 -1.95 -4.15 4.92
C LEU A 87 -2.51 -5.55 4.95
N HIS A 88 -2.89 -6.06 3.78
CA HIS A 88 -3.39 -7.42 3.63
C HIS A 88 -2.35 -8.25 2.89
N TYR A 89 -1.96 -9.37 3.47
CA TYR A 89 -1.00 -10.25 2.79
C TYR A 89 -1.27 -11.69 3.16
N SER A 90 -0.78 -12.59 2.33
CA SER A 90 -0.94 -14.03 2.56
C SER A 90 0.42 -14.71 2.51
N VAL A 91 0.58 -15.72 3.34
CA VAL A 91 1.83 -16.46 3.44
C VAL A 91 1.58 -17.88 2.94
N TYR A 92 2.38 -18.30 1.96
CA TYR A 92 2.33 -19.66 1.42
C TYR A 92 3.46 -20.42 2.07
N THR A 93 3.13 -21.20 3.10
CA THR A 93 4.16 -21.75 3.99
C THR A 93 5.08 -22.74 3.29
N ASN A 94 4.57 -23.48 2.31
CA ASN A 94 5.39 -24.44 1.59
C ASN A 94 6.29 -23.83 0.53
N LYS A 95 6.01 -22.60 0.15
CA LYS A 95 6.74 -21.99 -0.97
C LYS A 95 7.62 -20.84 -0.55
N ASN A 96 7.58 -20.49 0.73
CA ASN A 96 8.34 -19.33 1.25
C ASN A 96 8.01 -18.07 0.48
N ILE A 97 6.73 -17.89 0.17
CA ILE A 97 6.25 -16.73 -0.58
C ILE A 97 5.29 -15.96 0.30
N VAL A 98 5.43 -14.64 0.29
CA VAL A 98 4.46 -13.73 0.87
C VAL A 98 3.81 -12.99 -0.29
N LEU A 99 2.51 -13.15 -0.42
CA LEU A 99 1.76 -12.47 -1.47
C LEU A 99 1.17 -11.20 -0.90
N LEU A 100 1.62 -10.07 -1.40
CA LEU A 100 1.09 -8.77 -1.00
C LEU A 100 -0.16 -8.50 -1.83
N THR A 101 -1.29 -8.34 -1.16
CA THR A 101 -2.56 -8.24 -1.87
C THR A 101 -3.07 -6.82 -1.96
N ASN A 102 -3.12 -6.10 -0.84
CA ASN A 102 -3.68 -4.76 -0.88
C ASN A 102 -3.36 -3.99 0.39
N ILE A 103 -3.56 -2.68 0.34
CA ILE A 103 -3.56 -1.83 1.52
C ILE A 103 -4.85 -1.03 1.45
N THR A 104 -5.65 -1.05 2.51
CA THR A 104 -6.98 -0.45 2.48
C THR A 104 -7.21 0.47 3.65
N CYS A 105 -8.15 1.39 3.47
CA CYS A 105 -8.74 2.20 4.52
C CYS A 105 -10.25 1.95 4.49
N ASP A 106 -10.99 2.64 5.37
CA ASP A 106 -12.44 2.49 5.36
C ASP A 106 -13.06 3.12 4.12
N ASP A 107 -12.40 4.13 3.58
CA ASP A 107 -12.86 4.78 2.36
C ASP A 107 -11.86 4.52 1.22
N ASN A 108 -12.05 5.20 0.11
CA ASN A 108 -11.24 4.99 -1.08
C ASN A 108 -10.11 5.99 -1.22
N ILE A 109 -9.65 6.56 -0.10
CA ILE A 109 -8.65 7.63 -0.19
C ILE A 109 -7.37 7.17 -0.89
N LEU A 110 -6.97 5.94 -0.68
CA LEU A 110 -5.73 5.46 -1.30
C LEU A 110 -5.87 5.36 -2.82
N GLU A 111 -6.99 4.88 -3.30
CA GLU A 111 -7.23 4.81 -4.74
C GLU A 111 -7.44 6.19 -5.33
N GLU A 112 -8.22 7.01 -4.64
CA GLU A 112 -8.52 8.35 -5.14
C GLU A 112 -7.29 9.24 -5.16
N GLY A 113 -6.39 9.03 -4.21
CA GLY A 113 -5.16 9.78 -4.19
C GLY A 113 -4.38 9.63 -5.47
N HIS A 114 -4.33 8.42 -5.97
CA HIS A 114 -3.63 8.17 -7.21
C HIS A 114 -4.32 8.83 -8.40
N ARG A 115 -5.64 8.71 -8.44
CA ARG A 115 -6.40 9.32 -9.53
C ARG A 115 -6.26 10.84 -9.53
N THR A 116 -6.31 11.43 -8.35
CA THR A 116 -6.18 12.86 -8.22
C THR A 116 -4.82 13.33 -8.71
N GLU A 117 -3.80 12.57 -8.40
CA GLU A 117 -2.47 12.89 -8.85
C GLU A 117 -2.36 12.86 -10.36
N LEU A 118 -2.92 11.84 -10.98
CA LEU A 118 -2.93 11.74 -12.42
C LEU A 118 -3.69 12.89 -13.05
N LYS A 119 -4.81 13.24 -12.46
CA LYS A 119 -5.61 14.34 -12.95
C LYS A 119 -4.84 15.64 -12.90
N ALA A 120 -4.10 15.86 -11.83
CA ALA A 120 -3.31 17.06 -11.71
C ALA A 120 -2.27 17.14 -12.81
N TYR A 121 -1.60 16.04 -13.07
CA TYR A 121 -0.64 16.02 -14.13
C TYR A 121 -1.24 16.40 -15.47
N LYS A 122 -2.40 15.85 -15.77
CA LYS A 122 -3.03 16.12 -17.03
C LYS A 122 -3.60 17.52 -17.10
N GLY A 123 -4.07 18.01 -15.98
CA GLY A 123 -4.77 19.27 -15.98
C GLY A 123 -3.90 20.50 -15.92
N VAL A 124 -2.68 20.35 -15.45
CA VAL A 124 -1.86 21.52 -15.26
C VAL A 124 -1.63 22.30 -16.52
N MET A 125 -1.56 21.59 -17.60
CA MET A 125 -1.22 22.22 -18.86
C MET A 125 -2.33 23.07 -19.39
N ILE A 126 -3.52 22.93 -18.88
CA ILE A 126 -4.66 23.61 -19.43
C ILE A 126 -5.31 24.57 -18.48
N SER A 127 -4.79 24.71 -17.31
CA SER A 127 -5.42 25.57 -16.35
C SER A 127 -5.16 27.00 -16.67
N LYS A 128 -6.10 27.64 -17.27
CA LYS A 128 -5.95 29.02 -17.62
C LYS A 128 -7.10 29.87 -17.22
N ASP A 129 -8.19 29.23 -16.88
CA ASP A 129 -9.38 29.94 -16.53
C ASP A 129 -9.21 30.73 -15.26
N ASN A 130 -8.22 30.38 -14.46
CA ASN A 130 -7.94 31.10 -13.25
C ASN A 130 -6.44 31.23 -13.16
N PRO A 131 -5.87 32.26 -13.75
CA PRO A 131 -4.43 32.30 -13.89
C PRO A 131 -3.67 32.28 -12.60
N GLU A 132 -4.16 32.92 -11.56
CA GLU A 132 -3.42 32.88 -10.33
C GLU A 132 -3.48 31.56 -9.67
N LYS A 133 -4.67 31.02 -9.62
CA LYS A 133 -4.85 29.71 -9.11
C LYS A 133 -4.10 28.74 -9.98
N ASP A 134 -4.12 28.98 -11.27
CA ASP A 134 -3.44 28.13 -12.20
C ASP A 134 -1.95 28.26 -12.08
N MET A 135 -1.48 29.46 -11.88
CA MET A 135 -0.07 29.64 -11.69
C MET A 135 0.41 28.96 -10.44
N PHE A 136 -0.38 29.03 -9.40
CA PHE A 136 -0.06 28.29 -8.21
C PHE A 136 -0.05 26.80 -8.52
N LYS A 137 -1.08 26.34 -9.18
CA LYS A 137 -1.18 24.97 -9.60
C LYS A 137 -0.06 24.61 -10.52
N ILE A 138 0.21 25.46 -11.47
CA ILE A 138 1.27 25.21 -12.43
C ILE A 138 2.59 25.19 -11.75
N ASN A 139 2.83 26.09 -10.84
CA ASN A 139 4.06 26.05 -10.10
C ASN A 139 4.16 24.84 -9.26
N LEU A 140 3.08 24.49 -8.60
CA LEU A 140 3.02 23.30 -7.84
C LEU A 140 3.23 22.11 -8.74
N LEU A 141 2.54 22.09 -9.83
CA LEU A 141 2.62 21.01 -10.76
C LEU A 141 3.88 21.04 -11.56
N ASN A 142 4.49 22.18 -11.72
CA ASN A 142 5.80 22.25 -12.31
C ASN A 142 6.82 21.61 -11.43
N MET A 143 6.58 21.65 -10.16
CA MET A 143 7.41 20.91 -9.27
C MET A 143 7.05 19.45 -9.26
N LEU A 144 5.80 19.18 -9.56
CA LEU A 144 5.34 17.84 -9.66
C LEU A 144 5.56 17.34 -11.00
N GLN A 145 5.30 18.15 -11.89
CA GLN A 145 5.19 17.80 -13.19
C GLN A 145 5.51 18.89 -14.04
N LYS A 146 5.47 19.83 -13.73
CA LYS A 146 5.40 20.75 -14.61
C LYS A 146 5.78 21.49 -14.68
#